data_8d07ada029fa0ad0b157c3b5d8abdc1e
#
_entry.id   8d07ada029fa0ad0b157c3b5d8abdc1e
#
_cell.length_a   1.000
_cell.length_b   1.000
_cell.length_c   1.000
_cell.angle_alpha   90.00
_cell.angle_beta   90.00
_cell.angle_gamma   90.00
#
_symmetry.space_group_name_H-M   'P 1'
#
loop_
_entity.id
_entity.type
_entity.pdbx_description
1 polymer ?
#
loop_
_entity_poly.entity_id
_entity_poly.type
_entity_poly.pdbx_seq_one_letter_code
_entity_poly.pdbx_strand_id
1 'polypeptide(L)'
;QKPVKDLSMSDFRIAEDGHPQNIASMQEPGQSPIELALLIDVSGSVMPRFEFERKAGAEFLQAVAGPQSFVSVFTVGPEGQIIRQRTNEPAEAMSALMSLSPTRGATALYDTLALAARHLKDTASPFSRRVQVVLSDGEDTFSLTHGLDSALQELQRADCLFYSINPASSSVKLNIISRRGQEALQYLAAQTGGAAYLPADWSELPDIYRLIAADLQAQYLLAYYSSRRDTGADDFRKIVVTIPGRPDLRVRARQGYYPDFNGRRNLTTQDGSKD
;
A
#
# COMPACT_ATOMS: atom_id res chain seq x y z
N GLN A 1 -16.19 6.43 8.87
CA GLN A 1 -17.25 5.43 8.57
C GLN A 1 -16.80 4.08 9.11
N LYS A 2 -17.71 3.30 9.70
CA LYS A 2 -17.39 1.94 10.15
C LYS A 2 -17.37 1.01 8.93
N PRO A 3 -16.40 0.09 8.82
CA PRO A 3 -16.40 -0.94 7.79
C PRO A 3 -17.65 -1.83 7.88
N VAL A 4 -18.15 -2.26 6.73
CA VAL A 4 -19.28 -3.19 6.60
C VAL A 4 -18.75 -4.60 6.38
N LYS A 5 -19.25 -5.60 7.11
CA LYS A 5 -18.72 -6.98 7.08
C LYS A 5 -19.76 -8.06 6.68
N ASP A 6 -20.96 -7.64 6.31
CA ASP A 6 -22.11 -8.53 6.03
C ASP A 6 -22.47 -8.58 4.54
N LEU A 7 -21.53 -8.27 3.66
CA LEU A 7 -21.74 -8.32 2.22
C LEU A 7 -21.40 -9.70 1.66
N SER A 8 -22.21 -10.15 0.71
CA SER A 8 -22.00 -11.36 -0.07
C SER A 8 -21.41 -11.03 -1.45
N MET A 9 -20.86 -12.02 -2.14
CA MET A 9 -20.31 -11.85 -3.50
C MET A 9 -21.35 -11.27 -4.48
N SER A 10 -22.64 -11.61 -4.30
CA SER A 10 -23.73 -11.14 -5.16
C SER A 10 -24.05 -9.66 -5.01
N ASP A 11 -23.61 -9.01 -3.93
CA ASP A 11 -23.82 -7.58 -3.72
C ASP A 11 -22.89 -6.71 -4.57
N PHE A 12 -21.74 -7.27 -4.99
CA PHE A 12 -20.73 -6.55 -5.73
C PHE A 12 -20.93 -6.62 -7.24
N ARG A 13 -20.53 -5.56 -7.92
CA ARG A 13 -20.37 -5.50 -9.38
C ARG A 13 -19.00 -4.93 -9.70
N ILE A 14 -18.31 -5.56 -10.64
CA ILE A 14 -17.01 -5.11 -11.15
C ILE A 14 -17.16 -4.81 -12.63
N ALA A 15 -16.60 -3.68 -13.05
CA ALA A 15 -16.40 -3.36 -14.45
C ALA A 15 -14.93 -3.06 -14.70
N GLU A 16 -14.38 -3.58 -15.82
CA GLU A 16 -13.05 -3.28 -16.33
C GLU A 16 -13.23 -2.53 -17.64
N ASP A 17 -12.66 -1.31 -17.73
CA ASP A 17 -12.80 -0.41 -18.88
C ASP A 17 -14.26 -0.24 -19.33
N GLY A 18 -15.19 -0.18 -18.37
CA GLY A 18 -16.64 -0.08 -18.62
C GLY A 18 -17.35 -1.41 -18.94
N HIS A 19 -16.63 -2.51 -19.09
CA HIS A 19 -17.21 -3.82 -19.38
C HIS A 19 -17.43 -4.63 -18.09
N PRO A 20 -18.65 -5.13 -17.83
CA PRO A 20 -18.93 -5.96 -16.65
C PRO A 20 -18.04 -7.21 -16.62
N GLN A 21 -17.55 -7.55 -15.43
CA GLN A 21 -16.74 -8.74 -15.17
C GLN A 21 -17.43 -9.67 -14.18
N ASN A 22 -17.28 -10.98 -14.39
CA ASN A 22 -17.78 -11.98 -13.47
C ASN A 22 -16.79 -12.19 -12.32
N ILE A 23 -17.26 -12.02 -11.08
CA ILE A 23 -16.45 -12.27 -9.88
C ILE A 23 -16.26 -13.79 -9.76
N ALA A 24 -15.01 -14.24 -9.76
CA ALA A 24 -14.64 -15.65 -9.67
C ALA A 24 -14.57 -16.12 -8.22
N SER A 25 -14.08 -15.26 -7.31
CA SER A 25 -14.01 -15.56 -5.88
C SER A 25 -14.04 -14.30 -5.03
N MET A 26 -14.40 -14.48 -3.76
CA MET A 26 -14.37 -13.46 -2.73
C MET A 26 -13.76 -14.06 -1.47
N GLN A 27 -12.85 -13.34 -0.85
CA GLN A 27 -12.40 -13.60 0.51
C GLN A 27 -13.01 -12.56 1.44
N GLU A 28 -13.51 -13.03 2.56
CA GLU A 28 -14.11 -12.18 3.58
C GLU A 28 -13.05 -11.37 4.34
N PRO A 29 -13.47 -10.31 5.03
CA PRO A 29 -12.58 -9.53 5.89
C PRO A 29 -11.77 -10.38 6.85
N GLY A 30 -10.47 -10.09 6.94
CA GLY A 30 -9.55 -10.77 7.86
C GLY A 30 -9.00 -12.12 7.40
N GLN A 31 -9.45 -12.65 6.25
CA GLN A 31 -9.00 -13.96 5.76
C GLN A 31 -7.72 -13.91 4.92
N SER A 32 -7.43 -12.76 4.29
CA SER A 32 -6.26 -12.62 3.42
C SER A 32 -5.01 -12.25 4.22
N PRO A 33 -3.88 -12.93 4.00
CA PRO A 33 -2.59 -12.52 4.55
C PRO A 33 -2.21 -11.11 4.12
N ILE A 34 -1.43 -10.42 4.94
CA ILE A 34 -0.93 -9.07 4.65
C ILE A 34 0.58 -9.15 4.45
N GLU A 35 1.06 -8.56 3.38
CA GLU A 35 2.48 -8.29 3.10
C GLU A 35 2.69 -6.77 3.22
N LEU A 36 3.23 -6.35 4.34
CA LEU A 36 3.38 -4.95 4.70
C LEU A 36 4.80 -4.45 4.43
N ALA A 37 4.94 -3.35 3.73
CA ALA A 37 6.14 -2.52 3.73
C ALA A 37 5.86 -1.26 4.57
N LEU A 38 6.55 -1.11 5.69
CA LEU A 38 6.52 0.11 6.49
C LEU A 38 7.72 0.99 6.12
N LEU A 39 7.44 2.19 5.62
CA LEU A 39 8.44 3.16 5.19
C LEU A 39 8.47 4.33 6.18
N ILE A 40 9.61 4.59 6.76
CA ILE A 40 9.80 5.65 7.75
C ILE A 40 10.78 6.69 7.20
N ASP A 41 10.32 7.92 7.16
CA ASP A 41 11.15 9.06 6.79
C ASP A 41 12.19 9.30 7.90
N VAL A 42 13.45 9.39 7.50
CA VAL A 42 14.58 9.67 8.40
C VAL A 42 15.25 11.01 8.10
N SER A 43 14.63 11.85 7.28
CA SER A 43 15.14 13.16 6.88
C SER A 43 15.20 14.15 8.06
N GLY A 44 15.80 15.31 7.82
CA GLY A 44 15.95 16.33 8.86
C GLY A 44 14.65 16.94 9.37
N SER A 45 13.58 16.93 8.58
CA SER A 45 12.28 17.49 8.95
C SER A 45 11.56 16.70 10.06
N VAL A 46 11.86 15.42 10.19
CA VAL A 46 11.22 14.54 11.19
C VAL A 46 11.90 14.51 12.55
N MET A 47 13.10 15.07 12.69
CA MET A 47 13.91 15.00 13.91
C MET A 47 13.15 15.30 15.21
N PRO A 48 12.33 16.37 15.31
CA PRO A 48 11.66 16.72 16.58
C PRO A 48 10.67 15.69 17.08
N ARG A 49 10.13 14.86 16.19
CA ARG A 49 9.05 13.88 16.48
C ARG A 49 9.45 12.43 16.23
N PHE A 50 10.66 12.19 15.73
CA PHE A 50 11.13 10.88 15.26
C PHE A 50 10.99 9.75 16.30
N GLU A 51 11.31 10.04 17.55
CA GLU A 51 11.14 9.06 18.65
C GLU A 51 9.70 8.61 18.82
N PHE A 52 8.77 9.55 18.70
CA PHE A 52 7.34 9.26 18.81
C PHE A 52 6.86 8.47 17.59
N GLU A 53 7.24 8.87 16.39
CA GLU A 53 6.91 8.18 15.15
C GLU A 53 7.40 6.73 15.17
N ARG A 54 8.62 6.51 15.63
CA ARG A 54 9.24 5.19 15.76
C ARG A 54 8.48 4.29 16.73
N LYS A 55 8.07 4.81 17.89
CA LYS A 55 7.28 4.07 18.88
C LYS A 55 5.90 3.72 18.34
N ALA A 56 5.20 4.68 17.76
CA ALA A 56 3.89 4.45 17.18
C ALA A 56 3.95 3.44 16.01
N GLY A 57 4.98 3.50 15.19
CA GLY A 57 5.25 2.51 14.15
C GLY A 57 5.49 1.10 14.69
N ALA A 58 6.20 0.96 15.81
CA ALA A 58 6.42 -0.34 16.46
C ALA A 58 5.11 -0.94 16.99
N GLU A 59 4.24 -0.13 17.60
CA GLU A 59 2.91 -0.56 18.04
C GLU A 59 2.04 -0.99 16.85
N PHE A 60 2.13 -0.28 15.74
CA PHE A 60 1.43 -0.64 14.51
C PHE A 60 1.90 -1.99 13.95
N LEU A 61 3.21 -2.22 13.89
CA LEU A 61 3.77 -3.50 13.45
C LEU A 61 3.21 -4.66 14.26
N GLN A 62 3.10 -4.49 15.58
CA GLN A 62 2.49 -5.49 16.45
C GLN A 62 1.00 -5.68 16.20
N ALA A 63 0.26 -4.61 15.92
CA ALA A 63 -1.18 -4.66 15.66
C ALA A 63 -1.55 -5.31 14.33
N VAL A 64 -0.68 -5.18 13.30
CA VAL A 64 -0.90 -5.78 11.97
C VAL A 64 -0.35 -7.20 11.88
N ALA A 65 0.56 -7.56 12.79
CA ALA A 65 1.15 -8.89 12.83
C ALA A 65 0.07 -9.97 13.05
N GLY A 66 0.00 -10.90 12.14
CA GLY A 66 -0.86 -12.07 12.20
C GLY A 66 -0.09 -13.32 11.77
N PRO A 67 -0.60 -14.52 12.02
CA PRO A 67 0.14 -15.78 11.76
C PRO A 67 0.62 -15.96 10.33
N GLN A 68 -0.02 -15.29 9.39
CA GLN A 68 0.30 -15.36 7.96
C GLN A 68 0.69 -14.00 7.37
N SER A 69 0.90 -12.98 8.22
CA SER A 69 1.33 -11.65 7.78
C SER A 69 2.83 -11.53 7.84
N PHE A 70 3.37 -10.80 6.87
CA PHE A 70 4.82 -10.52 6.79
C PHE A 70 5.05 -9.03 6.73
N VAL A 71 6.18 -8.60 7.24
CA VAL A 71 6.57 -7.19 7.31
C VAL A 71 7.97 -7.00 6.77
N SER A 72 8.18 -5.90 6.05
CA SER A 72 9.47 -5.35 5.67
C SER A 72 9.55 -3.90 6.15
N VAL A 73 10.72 -3.46 6.57
CA VAL A 73 10.93 -2.08 7.07
C VAL A 73 11.93 -1.36 6.16
N PHE A 74 11.57 -0.15 5.76
CA PHE A 74 12.36 0.70 4.87
C PHE A 74 12.61 2.06 5.51
N THR A 75 13.71 2.70 5.14
CA THR A 75 13.92 4.12 5.39
C THR A 75 13.73 4.91 4.11
N VAL A 76 13.10 6.08 4.25
CA VAL A 76 13.04 7.12 3.23
C VAL A 76 14.10 8.15 3.57
N GLY A 77 15.11 8.27 2.73
CA GLY A 77 16.25 9.16 2.89
C GLY A 77 16.84 9.49 1.52
N PRO A 78 18.12 9.92 1.43
CA PRO A 78 18.76 10.18 0.14
C PRO A 78 18.80 8.95 -0.78
N GLU A 79 18.90 7.77 -0.18
CA GLU A 79 18.76 6.49 -0.83
C GLU A 79 17.79 5.64 0.00
N GLY A 80 16.76 5.11 -0.66
CA GLY A 80 15.84 4.18 -0.01
C GLY A 80 16.57 2.89 0.40
N GLN A 81 16.43 2.48 1.65
CA GLN A 81 17.10 1.29 2.16
C GLN A 81 16.11 0.31 2.78
N ILE A 82 16.33 -0.99 2.54
CA ILE A 82 15.62 -2.06 3.24
C ILE A 82 16.39 -2.33 4.53
N ILE A 83 15.82 -1.93 5.66
CA ILE A 83 16.42 -2.12 6.98
C ILE A 83 16.10 -3.51 7.53
N ARG A 84 14.87 -3.99 7.27
CA ARG A 84 14.47 -5.35 7.53
C ARG A 84 13.76 -5.92 6.31
N GLN A 85 14.32 -7.00 5.78
CA GLN A 85 13.66 -7.76 4.74
C GLN A 85 12.45 -8.52 5.31
N ARG A 86 11.64 -9.07 4.43
CA ARG A 86 10.42 -9.80 4.73
C ARG A 86 10.60 -10.76 5.90
N THR A 87 9.85 -10.56 6.97
CA THR A 87 9.81 -11.40 8.16
C THR A 87 8.38 -11.55 8.67
N ASN A 88 8.06 -12.70 9.24
CA ASN A 88 6.82 -12.93 9.99
C ASN A 88 7.01 -12.81 11.51
N GLU A 89 8.22 -12.39 11.95
CA GLU A 89 8.55 -12.15 13.33
C GLU A 89 8.44 -10.65 13.65
N PRO A 90 7.35 -10.20 14.29
CA PRO A 90 7.16 -8.77 14.57
C PRO A 90 8.30 -8.16 15.39
N ALA A 91 8.86 -8.93 16.32
CA ALA A 91 9.96 -8.48 17.15
C ALA A 91 11.21 -8.06 16.36
N GLU A 92 11.49 -8.74 15.23
CA GLU A 92 12.62 -8.40 14.36
C GLU A 92 12.35 -7.08 13.61
N ALA A 93 11.13 -6.90 13.09
CA ALA A 93 10.74 -5.67 12.41
C ALA A 93 10.72 -4.48 13.39
N MET A 94 10.22 -4.69 14.62
CA MET A 94 10.23 -3.67 15.68
C MET A 94 11.65 -3.31 16.09
N SER A 95 12.52 -4.29 16.26
CA SER A 95 13.95 -4.08 16.60
C SER A 95 14.66 -3.26 15.52
N ALA A 96 14.43 -3.60 14.24
CA ALA A 96 14.98 -2.85 13.12
C ALA A 96 14.48 -1.40 13.12
N LEU A 97 13.17 -1.19 13.30
CA LEU A 97 12.57 0.14 13.40
C LEU A 97 13.15 0.92 14.58
N MET A 98 13.29 0.29 15.76
CA MET A 98 13.81 0.93 16.96
C MET A 98 15.31 1.26 16.89
N SER A 99 16.07 0.66 15.99
CA SER A 99 17.49 0.96 15.73
C SER A 99 17.71 2.19 14.85
N LEU A 100 16.66 2.68 14.16
CA LEU A 100 16.78 3.81 13.26
C LEU A 100 17.10 5.10 14.02
N SER A 101 17.86 5.95 13.36
CA SER A 101 18.16 7.33 13.78
C SER A 101 17.88 8.30 12.64
N PRO A 102 17.37 9.49 12.94
CA PRO A 102 17.13 10.48 11.90
C PRO A 102 18.46 10.97 11.33
N THR A 103 18.43 11.33 10.05
CA THR A 103 19.56 11.92 9.35
C THR A 103 19.26 13.38 9.01
N ARG A 104 20.27 14.12 8.53
CA ARG A 104 20.05 15.47 7.97
C ARG A 104 20.01 15.45 6.44
N GLY A 105 19.76 14.27 5.87
CA GLY A 105 19.80 14.06 4.43
C GLY A 105 18.55 14.56 3.71
N ALA A 106 18.62 14.51 2.38
CA ALA A 106 17.51 14.72 1.48
C ALA A 106 16.56 13.52 1.48
N THR A 107 15.45 13.63 0.77
CA THR A 107 14.38 12.62 0.73
C THR A 107 14.17 12.15 -0.71
N ALA A 108 14.49 10.89 -1.01
CA ALA A 108 14.16 10.21 -2.27
C ALA A 108 12.89 9.38 -2.08
N LEU A 109 11.75 10.07 -1.92
CA LEU A 109 10.47 9.43 -1.60
C LEU A 109 10.01 8.51 -2.72
N TYR A 110 9.92 9.02 -3.96
CA TYR A 110 9.38 8.25 -5.07
C TYR A 110 10.25 7.05 -5.44
N ASP A 111 11.58 7.20 -5.37
CA ASP A 111 12.50 6.07 -5.57
C ASP A 111 12.31 5.00 -4.50
N THR A 112 12.08 5.39 -3.24
CA THR A 112 11.83 4.45 -2.14
C THR A 112 10.47 3.77 -2.27
N LEU A 113 9.42 4.48 -2.69
CA LEU A 113 8.11 3.88 -2.95
C LEU A 113 8.20 2.81 -4.05
N ALA A 114 8.92 3.11 -5.13
CA ALA A 114 9.15 2.15 -6.21
C ALA A 114 9.97 0.93 -5.75
N LEU A 115 11.03 1.13 -4.97
CA LEU A 115 11.82 0.06 -4.36
C LEU A 115 10.95 -0.87 -3.52
N ALA A 116 10.12 -0.32 -2.63
CA ALA A 116 9.25 -1.09 -1.76
C ALA A 116 8.14 -1.81 -2.54
N ALA A 117 7.61 -1.20 -3.61
CA ALA A 117 6.63 -1.84 -4.49
C ALA A 117 7.21 -3.08 -5.19
N ARG A 118 8.41 -2.95 -5.77
CA ARG A 118 9.12 -4.07 -6.40
C ARG A 118 9.44 -5.17 -5.38
N HIS A 119 9.96 -4.80 -4.20
CA HIS A 119 10.22 -5.76 -3.15
C HIS A 119 8.98 -6.58 -2.79
N LEU A 120 7.83 -5.92 -2.57
CA LEU A 120 6.57 -6.61 -2.29
C LEU A 120 6.12 -7.48 -3.47
N LYS A 121 6.28 -7.01 -4.71
CA LYS A 121 5.94 -7.79 -5.90
C LYS A 121 6.75 -9.09 -5.98
N ASP A 122 8.04 -9.01 -5.67
CA ASP A 122 8.98 -10.12 -5.84
C ASP A 122 8.94 -11.14 -4.68
N THR A 123 8.56 -10.69 -3.47
CA THR A 123 8.67 -11.50 -2.25
C THR A 123 7.34 -11.94 -1.65
N ALA A 124 6.23 -11.26 -2.00
CA ALA A 124 4.93 -11.53 -1.41
C ALA A 124 4.38 -12.90 -1.80
N SER A 125 3.70 -13.53 -0.85
CA SER A 125 2.99 -14.77 -1.07
C SER A 125 1.84 -14.59 -2.07
N PRO A 126 1.50 -15.60 -2.89
CA PRO A 126 0.31 -15.57 -3.72
C PRO A 126 -0.95 -15.32 -2.87
N PHE A 127 -1.89 -14.55 -3.42
CA PHE A 127 -3.17 -14.21 -2.78
C PHE A 127 -3.06 -13.40 -1.48
N SER A 128 -1.88 -12.86 -1.17
CA SER A 128 -1.70 -11.90 -0.09
C SER A 128 -2.01 -10.47 -0.57
N ARG A 129 -2.41 -9.62 0.37
CA ARG A 129 -2.60 -8.19 0.11
C ARG A 129 -1.29 -7.45 0.35
N ARG A 130 -0.78 -6.82 -0.68
CA ARG A 130 0.43 -6.00 -0.60
C ARG A 130 0.06 -4.59 -0.15
N VAL A 131 0.71 -4.13 0.88
CA VAL A 131 0.39 -2.85 1.54
C VAL A 131 1.67 -2.08 1.77
N GLN A 132 1.70 -0.82 1.35
CA GLN A 132 2.71 0.14 1.78
C GLN A 132 2.08 1.15 2.74
N VAL A 133 2.74 1.37 3.87
CA VAL A 133 2.40 2.45 4.80
C VAL A 133 3.63 3.34 4.91
N VAL A 134 3.49 4.60 4.52
CA VAL A 134 4.57 5.59 4.60
C VAL A 134 4.25 6.64 5.65
N LEU A 135 5.24 6.93 6.48
CA LEU A 135 5.23 8.05 7.40
C LEU A 135 6.22 9.09 6.89
N SER A 136 5.72 10.14 6.25
CA SER A 136 6.51 11.22 5.62
C SER A 136 5.62 12.43 5.37
N ASP A 137 6.20 13.62 5.30
CA ASP A 137 5.52 14.85 4.88
C ASP A 137 5.24 14.92 3.37
N GLY A 138 5.75 13.94 2.62
CA GLY A 138 5.52 13.80 1.18
C GLY A 138 6.46 14.65 0.33
N GLU A 139 7.38 15.39 0.91
CA GLU A 139 8.37 16.15 0.16
C GLU A 139 9.37 15.19 -0.49
N ASP A 140 9.51 15.29 -1.80
CA ASP A 140 10.54 14.59 -2.57
C ASP A 140 11.57 15.59 -3.05
N THR A 141 12.80 15.44 -2.57
CA THR A 141 13.89 16.38 -2.86
C THR A 141 15.06 15.75 -3.59
N PHE A 142 15.08 14.42 -3.72
CA PHE A 142 16.26 13.72 -4.22
C PHE A 142 15.98 12.45 -5.03
N SER A 143 14.74 12.14 -5.39
CA SER A 143 14.49 11.02 -6.31
C SER A 143 15.11 11.31 -7.68
N LEU A 144 15.91 10.36 -8.17
CA LEU A 144 16.65 10.47 -9.43
C LEU A 144 16.02 9.65 -10.56
N THR A 145 15.31 8.59 -10.21
CA THR A 145 14.79 7.61 -11.17
C THR A 145 13.29 7.73 -11.36
N HIS A 146 12.54 7.98 -10.29
CA HIS A 146 11.08 8.01 -10.31
C HIS A 146 10.55 9.39 -9.93
N GLY A 147 9.56 9.85 -10.70
CA GLY A 147 8.65 10.91 -10.27
C GLY A 147 7.34 10.33 -9.78
N LEU A 148 6.37 11.18 -9.46
CA LEU A 148 5.06 10.80 -8.92
C LEU A 148 4.35 9.74 -9.78
N ASP A 149 4.27 9.98 -11.10
CA ASP A 149 3.53 9.09 -12.01
C ASP A 149 4.20 7.72 -12.15
N SER A 150 5.53 7.66 -12.22
CA SER A 150 6.26 6.39 -12.33
C SER A 150 6.26 5.63 -10.99
N ALA A 151 6.27 6.31 -9.85
CA ALA A 151 6.08 5.68 -8.55
C ALA A 151 4.66 5.09 -8.41
N LEU A 152 3.62 5.82 -8.87
CA LEU A 152 2.27 5.28 -8.95
C LEU A 152 2.21 4.03 -9.83
N GLN A 153 2.85 4.06 -10.99
CA GLN A 153 2.89 2.92 -11.89
C GLN A 153 3.52 1.69 -11.24
N GLU A 154 4.60 1.84 -10.48
CA GLU A 154 5.21 0.73 -9.73
C GLU A 154 4.28 0.18 -8.64
N LEU A 155 3.57 1.04 -7.90
CA LEU A 155 2.55 0.63 -6.94
C LEU A 155 1.43 -0.19 -7.60
N GLN A 156 0.94 0.28 -8.75
CA GLN A 156 -0.14 -0.39 -9.49
C GLN A 156 0.32 -1.71 -10.14
N ARG A 157 1.57 -1.79 -10.63
CA ARG A 157 2.17 -3.03 -11.15
C ARG A 157 2.41 -4.06 -10.05
N ALA A 158 2.66 -3.61 -8.84
CA ALA A 158 2.83 -4.47 -7.68
C ALA A 158 1.50 -4.82 -6.99
N ASP A 159 0.37 -4.28 -7.47
CA ASP A 159 -0.94 -4.43 -6.82
C ASP A 159 -0.92 -4.03 -5.34
N CYS A 160 -0.26 -2.91 -5.04
CA CYS A 160 -0.08 -2.39 -3.68
C CYS A 160 -1.18 -1.40 -3.29
N LEU A 161 -1.77 -1.60 -2.13
CA LEU A 161 -2.52 -0.57 -1.41
C LEU A 161 -1.53 0.41 -0.78
N PHE A 162 -1.74 1.71 -0.98
CA PHE A 162 -0.86 2.73 -0.44
C PHE A 162 -1.57 3.55 0.65
N TYR A 163 -0.99 3.56 1.83
CA TYR A 163 -1.40 4.40 2.96
C TYR A 163 -0.30 5.39 3.28
N SER A 164 -0.68 6.63 3.55
CA SER A 164 0.26 7.64 4.01
C SER A 164 -0.21 8.31 5.28
N ILE A 165 0.74 8.66 6.12
CA ILE A 165 0.54 9.46 7.32
C ILE A 165 1.51 10.64 7.18
N ASN A 166 0.96 11.85 7.02
CA ASN A 166 1.76 13.05 7.01
C ASN A 166 1.72 13.70 8.39
N PRO A 167 2.78 13.58 9.19
CA PRO A 167 2.82 14.09 10.55
C PRO A 167 3.08 15.59 10.63
N ALA A 168 3.27 16.29 9.51
CA ALA A 168 3.34 17.74 9.49
C ALA A 168 1.98 18.30 9.91
N SER A 169 1.91 18.81 11.14
CA SER A 169 0.70 19.33 11.75
C SER A 169 -0.03 20.30 10.82
N SER A 170 -1.35 20.18 10.74
CA SER A 170 -2.23 21.11 10.03
C SER A 170 -2.12 22.56 10.53
N SER A 171 -1.53 22.78 11.70
CA SER A 171 -1.27 24.11 12.30
C SER A 171 -0.11 24.85 11.67
N VAL A 172 0.78 24.20 10.93
CA VAL A 172 1.87 24.84 10.19
C VAL A 172 1.30 25.33 8.86
N LYS A 173 1.48 26.64 8.57
CA LYS A 173 1.23 27.17 7.23
C LYS A 173 2.14 26.43 6.24
N LEU A 174 1.58 25.43 5.56
CA LEU A 174 2.31 24.66 4.58
C LEU A 174 2.82 25.59 3.48
N ASN A 175 4.10 25.52 3.21
CA ASN A 175 4.67 26.16 2.03
C ASN A 175 4.19 25.41 0.76
N ILE A 176 4.53 25.92 -0.41
CA ILE A 176 4.10 25.33 -1.70
C ILE A 176 4.63 23.89 -1.85
N ILE A 177 5.84 23.61 -1.36
CA ILE A 177 6.49 22.31 -1.49
C ILE A 177 5.77 21.28 -0.60
N SER A 178 5.56 21.59 0.67
CA SER A 178 4.85 20.72 1.61
C SER A 178 3.41 20.44 1.18
N ARG A 179 2.73 21.43 0.58
CA ARG A 179 1.38 21.23 0.02
C ARG A 179 1.39 20.26 -1.17
N ARG A 180 2.35 20.40 -2.09
CA ARG A 180 2.51 19.47 -3.22
C ARG A 180 2.82 18.04 -2.75
N GLY A 181 3.68 17.89 -1.74
CA GLY A 181 3.97 16.61 -1.12
C GLY A 181 2.70 15.95 -0.56
N GLN A 182 1.91 16.71 0.18
CA GLN A 182 0.64 16.25 0.72
C GLN A 182 -0.35 15.85 -0.37
N GLU A 183 -0.51 16.66 -1.42
CA GLU A 183 -1.37 16.36 -2.57
C GLU A 183 -0.92 15.09 -3.28
N ALA A 184 0.39 14.87 -3.43
CA ALA A 184 0.96 13.67 -4.01
C ALA A 184 0.63 12.41 -3.18
N LEU A 185 0.79 12.45 -1.87
CA LEU A 185 0.43 11.35 -0.97
C LEU A 185 -1.07 11.01 -1.05
N GLN A 186 -1.94 12.02 -1.07
CA GLN A 186 -3.38 11.84 -1.22
C GLN A 186 -3.74 11.23 -2.58
N TYR A 187 -3.08 11.67 -3.64
CA TYR A 187 -3.27 11.14 -4.99
C TYR A 187 -2.88 9.66 -5.07
N LEU A 188 -1.67 9.29 -4.60
CA LEU A 188 -1.23 7.89 -4.58
C LEU A 188 -2.19 6.98 -3.80
N ALA A 189 -2.65 7.43 -2.63
CA ALA A 189 -3.60 6.68 -1.82
C ALA A 189 -4.94 6.48 -2.54
N ALA A 190 -5.48 7.53 -3.17
CA ALA A 190 -6.75 7.46 -3.91
C ALA A 190 -6.66 6.52 -5.11
N GLN A 191 -5.54 6.52 -5.85
CA GLN A 191 -5.35 5.69 -7.04
C GLN A 191 -5.18 4.21 -6.71
N THR A 192 -4.63 3.88 -5.55
CA THR A 192 -4.35 2.50 -5.13
C THR A 192 -5.43 1.89 -4.23
N GLY A 193 -6.44 2.66 -3.81
CA GLY A 193 -7.50 2.21 -2.92
C GLY A 193 -7.15 2.26 -1.43
N GLY A 194 -6.03 2.86 -1.07
CA GLY A 194 -5.64 3.14 0.31
C GLY A 194 -6.21 4.45 0.86
N ALA A 195 -5.54 5.06 1.83
CA ALA A 195 -5.94 6.32 2.45
C ALA A 195 -4.75 7.17 2.87
N ALA A 196 -4.92 8.50 2.84
CA ALA A 196 -3.96 9.46 3.35
C ALA A 196 -4.50 10.11 4.62
N TYR A 197 -3.69 10.15 5.67
CA TYR A 197 -4.02 10.70 6.98
C TYR A 197 -3.18 11.94 7.27
N LEU A 198 -3.83 12.93 7.81
CA LEU A 198 -3.25 14.24 8.17
C LEU A 198 -3.58 14.51 9.62
N PRO A 199 -2.82 13.96 10.59
CA PRO A 199 -3.05 14.25 11.99
C PRO A 199 -2.90 15.74 12.28
N ALA A 200 -3.75 16.28 13.12
CA ALA A 200 -3.62 17.64 13.64
C ALA A 200 -2.45 17.74 14.62
N ASP A 201 -2.18 16.64 15.31
CA ASP A 201 -1.07 16.49 16.25
C ASP A 201 -0.49 15.07 16.15
N TRP A 202 0.82 14.95 16.39
CA TRP A 202 1.52 13.64 16.38
C TRP A 202 1.02 12.65 17.42
N SER A 203 0.41 13.11 18.52
CA SER A 203 -0.23 12.23 19.50
C SER A 203 -1.39 11.40 18.93
N GLU A 204 -1.90 11.76 17.75
CA GLU A 204 -2.93 10.99 17.04
C GLU A 204 -2.36 9.79 16.27
N LEU A 205 -1.04 9.66 16.10
CA LEU A 205 -0.42 8.58 15.32
C LEU A 205 -0.85 7.17 15.77
N PRO A 206 -0.91 6.83 17.07
CA PRO A 206 -1.38 5.52 17.50
C PRO A 206 -2.82 5.24 17.08
N ASP A 207 -3.70 6.25 17.09
CA ASP A 207 -5.08 6.11 16.66
C ASP A 207 -5.18 5.91 15.15
N ILE A 208 -4.40 6.64 14.37
CA ILE A 208 -4.32 6.49 12.91
C ILE A 208 -3.82 5.10 12.54
N TYR A 209 -2.77 4.61 13.19
CA TYR A 209 -2.28 3.26 12.94
C TYR A 209 -3.32 2.19 13.29
N ARG A 210 -4.08 2.38 14.39
CA ARG A 210 -5.21 1.49 14.71
C ARG A 210 -6.31 1.54 13.65
N LEU A 211 -6.59 2.72 13.08
CA LEU A 211 -7.54 2.86 11.98
C LEU A 211 -7.06 2.15 10.72
N ILE A 212 -5.79 2.26 10.36
CA ILE A 212 -5.21 1.54 9.22
C ILE A 212 -5.29 0.02 9.45
N ALA A 213 -4.90 -0.46 10.63
CA ALA A 213 -4.98 -1.89 10.95
C ALA A 213 -6.42 -2.41 10.87
N ALA A 214 -7.40 -1.67 11.43
CA ALA A 214 -8.81 -2.01 11.35
C ALA A 214 -9.34 -1.98 9.91
N ASP A 215 -8.92 -1.01 9.11
CA ASP A 215 -9.26 -0.92 7.69
C ASP A 215 -8.74 -2.13 6.90
N LEU A 216 -7.47 -2.50 7.10
CA LEU A 216 -6.87 -3.67 6.49
C LEU A 216 -7.58 -4.98 6.88
N GLN A 217 -8.04 -5.10 8.11
CA GLN A 217 -8.79 -6.26 8.57
C GLN A 217 -10.24 -6.31 8.07
N ALA A 218 -10.77 -5.21 7.56
CA ALA A 218 -12.16 -5.09 7.13
C ALA A 218 -12.37 -5.16 5.61
N GLN A 219 -11.30 -5.31 4.84
CA GLN A 219 -11.37 -5.34 3.38
C GLN A 219 -11.81 -6.70 2.85
N TYR A 220 -12.69 -6.67 1.84
CA TYR A 220 -12.98 -7.81 0.98
C TYR A 220 -11.92 -7.93 -0.12
N LEU A 221 -11.51 -9.15 -0.44
CA LEU A 221 -10.69 -9.42 -1.62
C LEU A 221 -11.55 -10.08 -2.69
N LEU A 222 -11.77 -9.36 -3.79
CA LEU A 222 -12.52 -9.85 -4.94
C LEU A 222 -11.55 -10.22 -6.06
N ALA A 223 -11.73 -11.41 -6.65
CA ALA A 223 -10.96 -11.84 -7.80
C ALA A 223 -11.87 -12.09 -9.00
N TYR A 224 -11.39 -11.73 -10.19
CA TYR A 224 -12.05 -12.03 -11.46
C TYR A 224 -11.00 -12.33 -12.54
N TYR A 225 -11.44 -13.01 -13.59
CA TYR A 225 -10.65 -13.18 -14.80
C TYR A 225 -11.09 -12.17 -15.82
N SER A 226 -10.17 -11.32 -16.28
CA SER A 226 -10.47 -10.33 -17.30
C SER A 226 -10.99 -10.99 -18.56
N SER A 227 -12.13 -10.49 -19.07
CA SER A 227 -12.67 -10.91 -20.35
C SER A 227 -11.94 -10.31 -21.55
N ARG A 228 -11.09 -9.29 -21.31
CA ARG A 228 -10.30 -8.62 -22.33
C ARG A 228 -9.07 -9.46 -22.67
N ARG A 229 -8.83 -9.69 -23.98
CA ARG A 229 -7.60 -10.31 -24.47
C ARG A 229 -6.42 -9.37 -24.30
N ASP A 230 -5.25 -9.95 -24.08
CA ASP A 230 -4.01 -9.19 -23.80
C ASP A 230 -3.64 -8.26 -24.94
N THR A 231 -3.38 -7.00 -24.61
CA THR A 231 -3.00 -5.95 -25.55
C THR A 231 -1.59 -5.39 -25.30
N GLY A 232 -0.99 -5.65 -24.14
CA GLY A 232 0.37 -5.20 -23.79
C GLY A 232 0.56 -5.04 -22.28
N ALA A 233 1.81 -5.14 -21.82
CA ALA A 233 2.17 -5.00 -20.40
C ALA A 233 1.98 -3.57 -19.87
N ASP A 234 1.93 -2.58 -20.76
CA ASP A 234 1.78 -1.16 -20.42
C ASP A 234 0.35 -0.66 -20.54
N ASP A 235 -0.61 -1.57 -20.84
CA ASP A 235 -2.00 -1.24 -21.00
C ASP A 235 -2.71 -1.19 -19.64
N PHE A 236 -2.84 0.03 -19.09
CA PHE A 236 -3.54 0.23 -17.82
C PHE A 236 -5.04 -0.08 -17.99
N ARG A 237 -5.56 -0.94 -17.11
CA ARG A 237 -6.95 -1.35 -17.08
C ARG A 237 -7.69 -0.73 -15.91
N LYS A 238 -8.66 0.11 -16.22
CA LYS A 238 -9.46 0.79 -15.20
C LYS A 238 -10.47 -0.18 -14.58
N ILE A 239 -10.54 -0.18 -13.24
CA ILE A 239 -11.51 -0.97 -12.47
C ILE A 239 -12.51 -0.05 -11.79
N VAL A 240 -13.79 -0.43 -11.84
CA VAL A 240 -14.84 0.18 -11.05
C VAL A 240 -15.56 -0.92 -10.26
N VAL A 241 -15.63 -0.76 -8.94
CA VAL A 241 -16.37 -1.65 -8.05
C VAL A 241 -17.56 -0.89 -7.48
N THR A 242 -18.74 -1.51 -7.55
CA THR A 242 -19.98 -0.91 -7.03
C THR A 242 -20.78 -1.91 -6.21
N ILE A 243 -21.68 -1.41 -5.36
CA ILE A 243 -22.65 -2.17 -4.57
C ILE A 243 -24.03 -1.57 -4.83
N PRO A 244 -24.69 -1.94 -5.95
CA PRO A 244 -25.93 -1.26 -6.42
C PRO A 244 -27.07 -1.31 -5.40
N GLY A 245 -27.16 -2.37 -4.58
CA GLY A 245 -28.20 -2.53 -3.55
C GLY A 245 -27.98 -1.67 -2.30
N ARG A 246 -26.84 -0.99 -2.16
CA ARG A 246 -26.47 -0.23 -0.96
C ARG A 246 -25.88 1.13 -1.34
N PRO A 247 -26.71 2.08 -1.81
CA PRO A 247 -26.26 3.42 -2.20
C PRO A 247 -25.76 4.27 -1.01
N ASP A 248 -26.06 3.83 0.22
CA ASP A 248 -25.57 4.40 1.48
C ASP A 248 -24.10 4.08 1.73
N LEU A 249 -23.52 3.08 1.03
CA LEU A 249 -22.14 2.67 1.21
C LEU A 249 -21.21 3.38 0.23
N ARG A 250 -20.05 3.76 0.75
CA ARG A 250 -18.95 4.25 -0.08
C ARG A 250 -17.95 3.13 -0.32
N VAL A 251 -17.77 2.76 -1.58
CA VAL A 251 -16.76 1.79 -2.00
C VAL A 251 -15.43 2.49 -2.18
N ARG A 252 -14.37 1.90 -1.65
CA ARG A 252 -12.99 2.27 -1.88
C ARG A 252 -12.25 1.06 -2.45
N ALA A 253 -11.72 1.19 -3.64
CA ALA A 253 -10.97 0.16 -4.34
C ALA A 253 -9.87 0.80 -5.19
N ARG A 254 -8.89 0.00 -5.61
CA ARG A 254 -7.90 0.45 -6.60
C ARG A 254 -8.60 0.92 -7.88
N GLN A 255 -8.05 1.94 -8.52
CA GLN A 255 -8.65 2.50 -9.75
C GLN A 255 -8.34 1.68 -11.00
N GLY A 256 -7.39 0.77 -10.93
CA GLY A 256 -7.00 -0.08 -12.04
C GLY A 256 -5.69 -0.82 -11.76
N TYR A 257 -5.16 -1.48 -12.78
CA TYR A 257 -3.94 -2.26 -12.71
C TYR A 257 -3.26 -2.40 -14.08
N TYR A 258 -2.00 -2.79 -14.05
CA TYR A 258 -1.27 -3.25 -15.24
C TYR A 258 -1.27 -4.77 -15.28
N PRO A 259 -1.62 -5.41 -16.41
CA PRO A 259 -1.60 -6.87 -16.52
C PRO A 259 -0.20 -7.43 -16.30
N ASP A 260 -0.09 -8.51 -15.53
CA ASP A 260 1.18 -9.23 -15.38
C ASP A 260 1.23 -10.42 -16.35
N PHE A 261 2.08 -10.33 -17.38
CA PHE A 261 2.23 -11.37 -18.39
C PHE A 261 3.12 -12.54 -17.94
N ASN A 262 3.88 -12.37 -16.84
CA ASN A 262 4.83 -13.41 -16.40
C ASN A 262 4.13 -14.60 -15.71
N GLY A 263 2.89 -14.45 -15.24
CA GLY A 263 2.13 -15.52 -14.58
C GLY A 263 1.65 -16.65 -15.51
N ARG A 264 1.63 -16.44 -16.84
CA ARG A 264 1.12 -17.47 -17.78
C ARG A 264 2.14 -18.49 -18.26
N ARG A 265 3.45 -18.30 -18.02
CA ARG A 265 4.47 -19.26 -18.48
C ARG A 265 4.55 -20.54 -17.65
N ASN A 266 3.92 -20.62 -16.48
CA ASN A 266 4.04 -21.78 -15.59
C ASN A 266 2.80 -22.70 -15.55
N LEU A 267 1.77 -22.48 -16.38
CA LEU A 267 0.58 -23.34 -16.39
C LEU A 267 0.44 -24.23 -17.63
N THR A 268 1.40 -24.21 -18.55
CA THR A 268 1.35 -25.06 -19.75
C THR A 268 2.62 -25.89 -19.91
N THR A 269 2.87 -26.86 -19.04
CA THR A 269 3.64 -28.08 -19.33
C THR A 269 3.48 -29.09 -18.18
N GLN A 270 2.29 -29.63 -18.03
CA GLN A 270 2.08 -31.01 -17.57
C GLN A 270 0.87 -31.54 -18.33
N ASP A 271 1.09 -31.78 -19.62
CA ASP A 271 0.24 -32.75 -20.30
C ASP A 271 1.15 -33.89 -20.77
N GLY A 272 0.78 -35.05 -20.30
CA GLY A 272 1.54 -36.25 -20.41
C GLY A 272 1.69 -36.72 -21.85
N SER A 273 2.84 -37.22 -22.16
CA SER A 273 2.98 -38.31 -23.11
C SER A 273 3.36 -39.56 -22.32
N LYS A 274 2.36 -40.37 -22.04
CA LYS A 274 2.53 -41.83 -21.96
C LYS A 274 2.38 -42.32 -23.37
N ASP A 275 3.41 -42.90 -23.92
CA ASP A 275 3.43 -44.15 -24.69
C ASP A 275 4.81 -44.78 -24.54
#